data_032397b8602fcc6956123fe24f500b29
#
_entry.id   032397b8602fcc6956123fe24f500b29
#
_cell.length_a   1.000
_cell.length_b   1.000
_cell.length_c   1.000
_cell.angle_alpha   90.00
_cell.angle_beta   90.00
_cell.angle_gamma   90.00
#
_symmetry.space_group_name_H-M   'P 1'
#
loop_
_entity.id
_entity.type
_entity.pdbx_description
1 polymer ?
#
loop_
_entity_poly.entity_id
_entity_poly.type
_entity_poly.pdbx_seq_one_letter_code
_entity_poly.pdbx_strand_id
1 'polypeptide(L)'
;MSKKVSLARIDKRLLHATVTLNWDPFIRVDYVAVVGSEYKNDLFTASVLQLCLPRTMKVKILKEEELMGFLELNEGPKASRVLVIFKDLETARKCVELGFWVEEIQLPYP
;
A
#
# COMPACT_ATOMS: atom_id res chain seq x y z
N MET A 1 -16.00 6.33 9.03
CA MET A 1 -15.84 5.24 8.05
C MET A 1 -14.38 4.94 7.84
N SER A 2 -14.05 3.70 7.71
CA SER A 2 -12.67 3.28 7.45
C SER A 2 -12.25 3.61 6.02
N LYS A 3 -10.95 3.56 5.77
CA LYS A 3 -10.42 3.68 4.42
C LYS A 3 -10.82 2.47 3.59
N LYS A 4 -10.92 2.65 2.29
CA LYS A 4 -11.28 1.57 1.37
C LYS A 4 -10.04 1.06 0.63
N VAL A 5 -9.79 -0.23 0.72
CA VAL A 5 -8.73 -0.86 -0.07
C VAL A 5 -9.23 -1.05 -1.49
N SER A 6 -8.67 -0.30 -2.42
CA SER A 6 -9.04 -0.41 -3.84
C SER A 6 -8.29 -1.52 -4.54
N LEU A 7 -7.07 -1.80 -4.10
CA LEU A 7 -6.23 -2.81 -4.72
C LEU A 7 -5.18 -3.28 -3.71
N ALA A 8 -4.90 -4.56 -3.71
CA ALA A 8 -3.81 -5.14 -2.93
C ALA A 8 -2.90 -5.94 -3.87
N ARG A 9 -1.59 -5.77 -3.72
CA ARG A 9 -0.59 -6.43 -4.56
C ARG A 9 0.54 -6.98 -3.72
N ILE A 10 1.14 -8.06 -4.20
CA ILE A 10 2.40 -8.57 -3.66
C ILE A 10 3.47 -8.29 -4.72
N ASP A 11 4.46 -7.48 -4.39
CA ASP A 11 5.56 -7.19 -5.31
C ASP A 11 6.81 -6.79 -4.54
N LYS A 12 7.89 -7.55 -4.72
CA LYS A 12 9.20 -7.25 -4.13
C LYS A 12 9.83 -5.99 -4.71
N ARG A 13 9.43 -5.64 -5.93
CA ARG A 13 10.00 -4.52 -6.67
C ARG A 13 9.15 -3.28 -6.43
N LEU A 14 9.28 -2.70 -5.24
CA LEU A 14 8.43 -1.59 -4.82
C LEU A 14 8.47 -0.42 -5.81
N LEU A 15 9.67 -0.05 -6.27
CA LEU A 15 9.81 1.04 -7.22
C LEU A 15 9.08 0.75 -8.52
N HIS A 16 9.20 -0.47 -9.03
CA HIS A 16 8.50 -0.89 -10.24
C HIS A 16 6.98 -0.82 -10.04
N ALA A 17 6.50 -1.30 -8.91
CA ALA A 17 5.07 -1.29 -8.61
C ALA A 17 4.51 0.14 -8.60
N THR A 18 5.23 1.09 -7.98
CA THR A 18 4.78 2.48 -7.91
C THR A 18 4.85 3.18 -9.27
N VAL A 19 5.89 2.92 -10.05
CA VAL A 19 6.01 3.49 -11.41
C VAL A 19 4.87 2.99 -12.29
N THR A 20 4.53 1.71 -12.19
CA THR A 20 3.43 1.13 -12.97
C THR A 20 2.10 1.81 -12.63
N LEU A 21 1.88 2.15 -11.36
CA LEU A 21 0.68 2.86 -10.94
C LEU A 21 0.54 4.23 -11.63
N ASN A 22 1.67 4.91 -11.81
CA ASN A 22 1.67 6.24 -12.41
C ASN A 22 1.21 6.21 -13.88
N TRP A 23 1.29 5.06 -14.53
CA TRP A 23 0.92 4.90 -15.93
C TRP A 23 -0.49 4.37 -16.15
N ASP A 24 -1.20 3.99 -15.08
CA ASP A 24 -2.56 3.48 -15.18
C ASP A 24 -3.57 4.57 -14.82
N PRO A 25 -4.27 5.15 -15.82
CA PRO A 25 -5.21 6.23 -15.56
C PRO A 25 -6.45 5.79 -14.79
N PHE A 26 -6.69 4.49 -14.67
CA PHE A 26 -7.86 3.96 -13.97
C PHE A 26 -7.60 3.71 -12.48
N ILE A 27 -6.33 3.72 -12.08
CA ILE A 27 -5.99 3.55 -10.67
C ILE A 27 -5.90 4.93 -10.03
N ARG A 28 -6.86 5.22 -9.15
CA ARG A 28 -6.88 6.47 -8.40
C ARG A 28 -7.02 6.15 -6.93
N VAL A 29 -5.96 6.41 -6.19
CA VAL A 29 -5.93 6.20 -4.76
C VAL A 29 -5.38 7.43 -4.07
N ASP A 30 -5.70 7.58 -2.80
CA ASP A 30 -5.19 8.68 -1.98
C ASP A 30 -3.90 8.29 -1.28
N TYR A 31 -3.76 7.00 -0.97
CA TYR A 31 -2.59 6.47 -0.28
C TYR A 31 -2.07 5.22 -0.96
N VAL A 32 -0.75 5.09 -0.96
CA VAL A 32 -0.06 3.85 -1.30
C VAL A 32 0.58 3.36 -0.01
N ALA A 33 0.02 2.31 0.57
CA ALA A 33 0.53 1.73 1.80
C ALA A 33 1.48 0.59 1.46
N VAL A 34 2.75 0.79 1.76
CA VAL A 34 3.79 -0.23 1.56
C VAL A 34 4.00 -0.94 2.89
N VAL A 35 3.73 -2.23 2.93
CA VAL A 35 3.78 -3.01 4.15
C VAL A 35 5.02 -3.88 4.20
N GLY A 36 5.82 -3.69 5.21
CA GLY A 36 7.03 -4.46 5.46
C GLY A 36 7.85 -3.80 6.55
N SER A 37 8.04 -4.50 7.66
CA SER A 37 8.75 -3.95 8.83
C SER A 37 10.15 -3.45 8.49
N GLU A 38 10.83 -4.10 7.55
CA GLU A 38 12.19 -3.73 7.15
C GLU A 38 12.28 -2.37 6.48
N TYR A 39 11.18 -1.85 5.96
CA TYR A 39 11.17 -0.53 5.29
C TYR A 39 10.77 0.61 6.21
N LYS A 40 10.30 0.32 7.42
CA LYS A 40 9.67 1.32 8.29
C LYS A 40 10.56 2.53 8.56
N ASN A 41 11.85 2.33 8.75
CA ASN A 41 12.80 3.39 9.03
C ASN A 41 13.67 3.76 7.82
N ASP A 42 13.33 3.28 6.65
CA ASP A 42 14.08 3.57 5.43
C ASP A 42 13.52 4.82 4.77
N LEU A 43 14.02 5.98 5.22
CA LEU A 43 13.59 7.28 4.70
C LEU A 43 13.97 7.47 3.24
N PHE A 44 15.05 6.86 2.80
CA PHE A 44 15.47 6.96 1.40
C PHE A 44 14.46 6.28 0.49
N THR A 45 14.07 5.05 0.81
CA THR A 45 13.07 4.32 0.04
C THR A 45 11.74 5.07 0.02
N ALA A 46 11.29 5.57 1.17
CA ALA A 46 10.04 6.35 1.24
C ALA A 46 10.09 7.57 0.32
N SER A 47 11.20 8.30 0.35
CA SER A 47 11.37 9.52 -0.47
C SER A 47 11.37 9.19 -1.97
N VAL A 48 12.08 8.13 -2.37
CA VAL A 48 12.13 7.72 -3.77
C VAL A 48 10.75 7.29 -4.27
N LEU A 49 10.03 6.50 -3.48
CA LEU A 49 8.69 6.07 -3.85
C LEU A 49 7.75 7.26 -4.01
N GLN A 50 7.82 8.23 -3.09
CA GLN A 50 6.98 9.41 -3.16
C GLN A 50 7.27 10.25 -4.41
N LEU A 51 8.53 10.35 -4.81
CA LEU A 51 8.91 11.07 -6.03
C LEU A 51 8.38 10.42 -7.30
N CYS A 52 8.13 9.10 -7.26
CA CYS A 52 7.61 8.36 -8.41
C CYS A 52 6.10 8.46 -8.55
N LEU A 53 5.41 9.09 -7.61
CA LEU A 53 3.95 9.18 -7.59
C LEU A 53 3.48 10.61 -7.75
N PRO A 54 2.26 10.82 -8.26
CA PRO A 54 1.63 12.14 -8.25
C PRO A 54 1.52 12.66 -6.81
N ARG A 55 1.54 13.98 -6.67
CA ARG A 55 1.42 14.61 -5.33
C ARG A 55 0.11 14.27 -4.62
N THR A 56 -0.90 13.88 -5.37
CA THR A 56 -2.20 13.49 -4.82
C THR A 56 -2.18 12.11 -4.17
N MET A 57 -1.16 11.31 -4.43
CA MET A 57 -0.99 10.00 -3.84
C MET A 57 0.14 10.04 -2.82
N LYS A 58 -0.17 9.69 -1.57
CA LYS A 58 0.80 9.73 -0.48
C LYS A 58 1.27 8.34 -0.10
N VAL A 59 2.59 8.18 -0.01
CA VAL A 59 3.19 6.91 0.42
C VAL A 59 3.16 6.83 1.95
N LYS A 60 2.73 5.69 2.46
CA LYS A 60 2.82 5.34 3.87
C LYS A 60 3.55 4.00 3.98
N ILE A 61 4.60 3.98 4.78
CA ILE A 61 5.30 2.73 5.05
C ILE A 61 4.87 2.23 6.42
N LEU A 62 4.37 1.01 6.46
CA LEU A 62 3.74 0.45 7.65
C LEU A 62 4.36 -0.90 7.99
N LYS A 63 4.43 -1.18 9.29
CA LYS A 63 4.63 -2.54 9.77
C LYS A 63 3.34 -3.31 9.60
N GLU A 64 3.43 -4.63 9.58
CA GLU A 64 2.26 -5.50 9.46
C GLU A 64 1.23 -5.18 10.55
N GLU A 65 1.69 -4.95 11.78
CA GLU A 65 0.82 -4.64 12.92
C GLU A 65 0.13 -3.27 12.81
N GLU A 66 0.63 -2.39 11.96
CA GLU A 66 0.10 -1.04 11.81
C GLU A 66 -0.96 -0.91 10.72
N LEU A 67 -1.05 -1.90 9.82
CA LEU A 67 -1.91 -1.80 8.64
C LEU A 67 -3.37 -1.62 9.01
N MET A 68 -3.90 -2.45 9.89
CA MET A 68 -5.32 -2.39 10.24
C MET A 68 -5.68 -1.08 10.92
N GLY A 69 -4.84 -0.60 11.84
CA GLY A 69 -5.06 0.70 12.47
C GLY A 69 -5.09 1.84 11.47
N PHE A 70 -4.17 1.83 10.51
CA PHE A 70 -4.16 2.83 9.45
C PHE A 70 -5.44 2.79 8.61
N LEU A 71 -5.90 1.60 8.23
CA LEU A 71 -7.09 1.44 7.41
C LEU A 71 -8.37 1.86 8.15
N GLU A 72 -8.40 1.73 9.46
CA GLU A 72 -9.54 2.09 10.27
C GLU A 72 -9.65 3.59 10.55
N LEU A 73 -8.54 4.33 10.40
CA LEU A 73 -8.57 5.78 10.60
C LEU A 73 -9.37 6.46 9.50
N ASN A 74 -10.24 7.37 9.93
CA ASN A 74 -11.03 8.16 9.01
C ASN A 74 -10.63 9.64 9.17
N GLU A 75 -9.99 10.19 8.15
CA GLU A 75 -9.42 11.54 8.18
C GLU A 75 -10.28 12.59 7.46
N GLY A 76 -11.50 12.25 7.08
CA GLY A 76 -12.32 13.20 6.37
C GLY A 76 -13.73 12.68 6.09
N PRO A 77 -14.55 13.49 5.40
CA PRO A 77 -15.95 13.15 5.13
C PRO A 77 -16.13 12.01 4.12
N LYS A 78 -15.10 11.73 3.32
CA LYS A 78 -15.13 10.63 2.35
C LYS A 78 -14.09 9.59 2.75
N ALA A 79 -14.41 8.32 2.52
CA ALA A 79 -13.45 7.24 2.73
C ALA A 79 -12.31 7.38 1.73
N SER A 80 -11.08 7.47 2.22
CA SER A 80 -9.90 7.49 1.37
C SER A 80 -9.68 6.11 0.74
N ARG A 81 -9.15 6.11 -0.47
CA ARG A 81 -8.82 4.88 -1.19
C ARG A 81 -7.36 4.56 -1.01
N VAL A 82 -7.08 3.29 -0.77
CA VAL A 82 -5.72 2.82 -0.48
C VAL A 82 -5.36 1.69 -1.43
N LEU A 83 -4.16 1.81 -2.01
CA LEU A 83 -3.49 0.68 -2.62
C LEU A 83 -2.55 0.09 -1.58
N VAL A 84 -2.65 -1.20 -1.32
CA VAL A 84 -1.76 -1.88 -0.39
C VAL A 84 -0.76 -2.72 -1.17
N ILE A 85 0.53 -2.50 -0.93
CA ILE A 85 1.61 -3.28 -1.54
C ILE A 85 2.32 -4.05 -0.43
N PHE A 86 2.32 -5.37 -0.54
CA PHE A 86 3.09 -6.25 0.34
C PHE A 86 4.39 -6.61 -0.36
N LYS A 87 5.50 -6.60 0.35
CA LYS A 87 6.79 -6.94 -0.25
C LYS A 87 6.88 -8.40 -0.68
N ASP A 88 6.17 -9.31 0.01
CA ASP A 88 6.17 -10.73 -0.30
C ASP A 88 4.92 -11.41 0.25
N LEU A 89 4.77 -12.68 -0.08
CA LEU A 89 3.62 -13.48 0.34
C LEU A 89 3.56 -13.64 1.86
N GLU A 90 4.70 -13.80 2.51
CA GLU A 90 4.78 -13.98 3.96
C GLU A 90 4.26 -12.74 4.70
N THR A 91 4.61 -11.55 4.22
CA THR A 91 4.09 -10.30 4.78
C THR A 91 2.58 -10.22 4.65
N ALA A 92 2.06 -10.57 3.47
CA ALA A 92 0.61 -10.58 3.23
C ALA A 92 -0.08 -11.58 4.15
N ARG A 93 0.49 -12.78 4.30
CA ARG A 93 -0.05 -13.81 5.19
C ARG A 93 -0.15 -13.31 6.63
N LYS A 94 0.90 -12.65 7.10
CA LYS A 94 0.91 -12.10 8.46
C LYS A 94 -0.19 -11.06 8.64
N CYS A 95 -0.39 -10.20 7.66
CA CYS A 95 -1.46 -9.19 7.73
C CYS A 95 -2.84 -9.83 7.76
N VAL A 96 -3.05 -10.90 6.98
CA VAL A 96 -4.32 -11.62 7.00
C VAL A 96 -4.56 -12.24 8.38
N GLU A 97 -3.53 -12.80 9.00
CA GLU A 97 -3.64 -13.31 10.37
C GLU A 97 -4.01 -12.22 11.38
N LEU A 98 -3.60 -10.98 11.12
CA LEU A 98 -3.90 -9.84 11.96
C LEU A 98 -5.26 -9.17 11.66
N GLY A 99 -6.02 -9.74 10.71
CA GLY A 99 -7.36 -9.27 10.41
C GLY A 99 -7.55 -8.62 9.05
N PHE A 100 -6.49 -8.46 8.25
CA PHE A 100 -6.64 -7.89 6.92
C PHE A 100 -7.35 -8.86 6.00
N TRP A 101 -8.33 -8.36 5.24
CA TRP A 101 -9.04 -9.19 4.27
C TRP A 101 -9.39 -8.38 3.04
N VAL A 102 -9.20 -9.00 1.88
CA VAL A 102 -9.64 -8.50 0.58
C VAL A 102 -10.06 -9.69 -0.27
N GLU A 103 -10.92 -9.45 -1.25
CA GLU A 103 -11.37 -10.51 -2.15
C GLU A 103 -10.24 -11.04 -3.02
N GLU A 104 -9.28 -10.18 -3.37
CA GLU A 104 -8.27 -10.50 -4.35
C GLU A 104 -6.96 -9.78 -4.05
N ILE A 105 -5.86 -10.51 -4.14
CA ILE A 105 -4.51 -9.95 -4.06
C ILE A 105 -3.81 -10.25 -5.38
N GLN A 106 -3.33 -9.22 -6.05
CA GLN A 106 -2.62 -9.37 -7.32
C GLN A 106 -1.18 -9.84 -7.07
N LEU A 107 -0.72 -10.75 -7.92
CA LEU A 107 0.65 -11.22 -7.92
C LEU A 107 1.39 -10.56 -9.08
N PRO A 108 2.72 -10.37 -8.97
CA PRO A 108 3.49 -9.82 -10.07
C PRO A 108 3.57 -10.83 -11.21
N TYR A 109 3.72 -10.33 -12.42
CA TYR A 109 4.01 -11.18 -13.56
C TYR A 109 5.42 -11.75 -13.41
N PRO A 110 5.63 -13.00 -13.83
CA PRO A 110 6.95 -13.61 -13.79
C PRO A 110 7.94 -12.92 -14.74
#